data_06437c9b48b9dd6c1d3cac1dbcbe6861
#
_entry.id   06437c9b48b9dd6c1d3cac1dbcbe6861
#
_cell.length_a   1.000
_cell.length_b   1.000
_cell.length_c   1.000
_cell.angle_alpha   90.00
_cell.angle_beta   90.00
_cell.angle_gamma   90.00
#
_symmetry.space_group_name_H-M   'P 1'
#
loop_
_entity.id
_entity.type
_entity.pdbx_description
1 polymer ?
#
loop_
_entity_poly.entity_id
_entity_poly.type
_entity_poly.pdbx_seq_one_letter_code
_entity_poly.pdbx_strand_id
1 'polypeptide(L)'
;GSEMCIRDSIHTVENPIAKEGGIAVLKGNLAPEGSVVKRAAVAPEMMTHSGKARVFDCEEDALNAIYGGQINAGEVVVIRYEGPKGGPGMREMLNPTSAIMGSGLGHCVALITDGRFSGATRGAAIGHVSPEAAVGGPIALIKEGDIITIDIPNNAISVDVSDEELARRRAQWQPRQPRVTTGYLSRYAKQVSSGMKGAVLS
;
A
#
# COMPACT_ATOMS: atom_id res chain seq x y z
N GLY A 1 -30.12 23.52 -21.89
CA GLY A 1 -28.71 23.48 -21.42
C GLY A 1 -28.39 22.30 -20.52
N SER A 2 -29.37 21.77 -19.77
CA SER A 2 -29.12 20.72 -18.79
C SER A 2 -28.91 19.32 -19.39
N GLU A 3 -29.61 18.96 -20.46
CA GLU A 3 -29.49 17.61 -21.04
C GLU A 3 -28.15 17.38 -21.75
N MET A 4 -27.57 18.38 -22.36
CA MET A 4 -26.25 18.28 -23.01
C MET A 4 -25.13 18.06 -21.97
N CYS A 5 -25.17 18.80 -20.86
CA CYS A 5 -24.21 18.61 -19.77
C CYS A 5 -24.32 17.23 -19.11
N ILE A 6 -25.52 16.67 -18.99
CA ILE A 6 -25.73 15.32 -18.43
C ILE A 6 -25.12 14.27 -19.34
N ARG A 7 -25.32 14.35 -20.66
CA ARG A 7 -24.78 13.39 -21.63
C ARG A 7 -23.25 13.43 -21.73
N ASP A 8 -22.64 14.58 -21.48
CA ASP A 8 -21.18 14.73 -21.51
C ASP A 8 -20.51 14.29 -20.20
N SER A 9 -21.25 14.23 -19.10
CA SER A 9 -20.72 13.98 -17.77
C SER A 9 -21.14 12.63 -17.17
N ILE A 10 -22.29 12.08 -17.59
CA ILE A 10 -22.83 10.83 -17.10
C ILE A 10 -22.91 9.83 -18.25
N HIS A 11 -22.09 8.82 -18.18
CA HIS A 11 -22.04 7.74 -19.16
C HIS A 11 -22.96 6.60 -18.76
N THR A 12 -23.55 5.92 -19.77
CA THR A 12 -24.35 4.72 -19.52
C THR A 12 -23.47 3.51 -19.33
N VAL A 13 -24.05 2.42 -18.83
CA VAL A 13 -23.34 1.13 -18.65
C VAL A 13 -22.86 0.57 -19.98
N GLU A 14 -23.60 0.82 -21.08
CA GLU A 14 -23.24 0.39 -22.43
C GLU A 14 -22.09 1.22 -23.04
N ASN A 15 -21.91 2.46 -22.58
CA ASN A 15 -20.84 3.35 -23.05
C ASN A 15 -20.11 4.01 -21.88
N PRO A 16 -19.41 3.24 -21.04
CA PRO A 16 -18.71 3.77 -19.88
C PRO A 16 -17.44 4.55 -20.26
N ILE A 17 -17.02 5.47 -19.40
CA ILE A 17 -15.72 6.16 -19.53
C ILE A 17 -14.55 5.16 -19.49
N ALA A 18 -14.67 4.13 -18.65
CA ALA A 18 -13.72 3.04 -18.55
C ALA A 18 -14.47 1.73 -18.28
N LYS A 19 -13.95 0.61 -18.82
CA LYS A 19 -14.54 -0.71 -18.63
C LYS A 19 -14.47 -1.19 -17.18
N GLU A 20 -13.51 -0.68 -16.42
CA GLU A 20 -13.22 -1.08 -15.05
C GLU A 20 -13.25 0.12 -14.12
N GLY A 21 -13.54 -0.13 -12.83
CA GLY A 21 -13.55 0.90 -11.80
C GLY A 21 -12.17 1.53 -11.55
N GLY A 22 -12.18 2.73 -10.95
CA GLY A 22 -10.96 3.47 -10.63
C GLY A 22 -10.13 2.91 -9.47
N ILE A 23 -10.64 1.87 -8.77
CA ILE A 23 -10.00 1.18 -7.65
C ILE A 23 -9.84 -0.29 -8.00
N ALA A 24 -8.66 -0.87 -7.72
CA ALA A 24 -8.42 -2.30 -7.82
C ALA A 24 -8.02 -2.88 -6.46
N VAL A 25 -8.41 -4.13 -6.20
CA VAL A 25 -8.00 -4.90 -5.04
C VAL A 25 -7.01 -5.96 -5.50
N LEU A 26 -5.76 -5.84 -5.03
CA LEU A 26 -4.69 -6.77 -5.39
C LEU A 26 -4.54 -7.85 -4.32
N LYS A 27 -4.28 -9.09 -4.74
CA LYS A 27 -4.06 -10.25 -3.86
C LYS A 27 -2.82 -11.03 -4.28
N GLY A 28 -2.26 -11.78 -3.35
CA GLY A 28 -1.11 -12.66 -3.56
C GLY A 28 -0.43 -13.02 -2.24
N ASN A 29 0.73 -13.63 -2.32
CA ASN A 29 1.47 -14.06 -1.12
C ASN A 29 1.90 -12.89 -0.22
N LEU A 30 2.02 -11.67 -0.77
CA LEU A 30 2.30 -10.46 -0.01
C LEU A 30 1.05 -9.87 0.66
N ALA A 31 -0.12 -10.01 0.06
CA ALA A 31 -1.39 -9.49 0.56
C ALA A 31 -2.52 -10.54 0.42
N PRO A 32 -2.50 -11.63 1.20
CA PRO A 32 -3.48 -12.70 1.06
C PRO A 32 -4.91 -12.27 1.38
N GLU A 33 -5.12 -11.32 2.28
CA GLU A 33 -6.44 -10.74 2.53
C GLU A 33 -6.79 -9.63 1.54
N GLY A 34 -5.80 -9.07 0.85
CA GLY A 34 -5.95 -8.02 -0.16
C GLY A 34 -5.17 -6.75 0.15
N SER A 35 -5.10 -5.90 -0.83
CA SER A 35 -4.56 -4.54 -0.79
C SER A 35 -5.29 -3.67 -1.81
N VAL A 36 -5.20 -2.36 -1.70
CA VAL A 36 -5.99 -1.44 -2.52
C VAL A 36 -5.07 -0.48 -3.27
N VAL A 37 -5.34 -0.29 -4.55
CA VAL A 37 -4.69 0.71 -5.39
C VAL A 37 -5.72 1.58 -6.11
N LYS A 38 -5.46 2.89 -6.19
CA LYS A 38 -6.20 3.82 -7.04
C LYS A 38 -5.73 3.67 -8.48
N ARG A 39 -6.24 2.66 -9.17
CA ARG A 39 -5.86 2.30 -10.55
C ARG A 39 -5.91 3.49 -11.52
N ALA A 40 -6.94 4.33 -11.40
CA ALA A 40 -7.11 5.50 -12.24
C ALA A 40 -6.01 6.59 -12.09
N ALA A 41 -5.17 6.48 -11.05
CA ALA A 41 -4.07 7.40 -10.80
C ALA A 41 -2.69 6.83 -11.13
N VAL A 42 -2.65 5.58 -11.64
CA VAL A 42 -1.41 4.88 -12.02
C VAL A 42 -1.14 5.10 -13.49
N ALA A 43 0.08 5.53 -13.81
CA ALA A 43 0.52 5.68 -15.19
C ALA A 43 0.61 4.31 -15.90
N PRO A 44 0.34 4.24 -17.21
CA PRO A 44 0.30 2.97 -17.94
C PRO A 44 1.57 2.11 -17.77
N GLU A 45 2.74 2.74 -17.74
CA GLU A 45 4.04 2.09 -17.56
C GLU A 45 4.24 1.48 -16.16
N MET A 46 3.47 1.93 -15.16
CA MET A 46 3.51 1.45 -13.79
C MET A 46 2.38 0.47 -13.44
N MET A 47 1.52 0.14 -14.40
CA MET A 47 0.43 -0.82 -14.19
C MET A 47 0.96 -2.23 -13.88
N THR A 48 2.13 -2.56 -14.42
CA THR A 48 2.91 -3.74 -14.04
C THR A 48 4.32 -3.28 -13.66
N HIS A 49 4.76 -3.60 -12.45
CA HIS A 49 6.06 -3.18 -11.95
C HIS A 49 6.69 -4.29 -11.11
N SER A 50 8.00 -4.49 -11.27
CA SER A 50 8.77 -5.41 -10.45
C SER A 50 10.06 -4.73 -10.01
N GLY A 51 10.35 -4.76 -8.70
CA GLY A 51 11.51 -4.06 -8.18
C GLY A 51 11.97 -4.54 -6.82
N LYS A 52 13.17 -4.11 -6.44
CA LYS A 52 13.76 -4.40 -5.12
C LYS A 52 13.04 -3.60 -4.04
N ALA A 53 12.70 -4.28 -2.96
CA ALA A 53 12.13 -3.65 -1.76
C ALA A 53 13.14 -2.73 -1.06
N ARG A 54 12.69 -1.54 -0.71
CA ARG A 54 13.33 -0.60 0.23
C ARG A 54 12.40 -0.51 1.44
N VAL A 55 12.82 -1.07 2.56
CA VAL A 55 11.93 -1.37 3.70
C VAL A 55 12.10 -0.35 4.82
N PHE A 56 10.98 0.26 5.21
CA PHE A 56 10.91 1.24 6.28
C PHE A 56 9.80 0.88 7.28
N ASP A 57 10.08 1.08 8.55
CA ASP A 57 9.17 0.71 9.64
C ASP A 57 8.33 1.89 10.15
N CYS A 58 8.41 3.02 9.47
CA CYS A 58 7.54 4.19 9.66
C CYS A 58 7.61 5.12 8.44
N GLU A 59 6.63 6.03 8.34
CA GLU A 59 6.58 7.03 7.27
C GLU A 59 7.78 7.96 7.29
N GLU A 60 8.22 8.39 8.47
CA GLU A 60 9.29 9.37 8.65
C GLU A 60 10.63 8.88 8.09
N ASP A 61 10.98 7.61 8.33
CA ASP A 61 12.21 7.01 7.82
C ASP A 61 12.18 6.89 6.29
N ALA A 62 11.03 6.52 5.73
CA ALA A 62 10.83 6.49 4.29
C ALA A 62 10.99 7.89 3.66
N LEU A 63 10.41 8.92 4.27
CA LEU A 63 10.55 10.30 3.81
C LEU A 63 12.01 10.77 3.83
N ASN A 64 12.72 10.50 4.92
CA ASN A 64 14.14 10.85 5.04
C ASN A 64 14.98 10.18 3.95
N ALA A 65 14.68 8.91 3.61
CA ALA A 65 15.37 8.20 2.54
C ALA A 65 15.03 8.77 1.15
N ILE A 66 13.77 9.12 0.89
CA ILE A 66 13.34 9.71 -0.38
C ILE A 66 14.01 11.08 -0.58
N TYR A 67 13.91 11.98 0.39
CA TYR A 67 14.55 13.31 0.32
C TYR A 67 16.06 13.26 0.31
N GLY A 68 16.65 12.25 0.98
CA GLY A 68 18.09 11.98 0.97
C GLY A 68 18.62 11.37 -0.32
N GLY A 69 17.76 11.15 -1.35
CA GLY A 69 18.16 10.56 -2.63
C GLY A 69 18.62 9.11 -2.51
N GLN A 70 18.12 8.36 -1.52
CA GLN A 70 18.50 6.97 -1.27
C GLN A 70 17.60 5.96 -1.98
N ILE A 71 16.56 6.44 -2.68
CA ILE A 71 15.65 5.60 -3.46
C ILE A 71 16.04 5.67 -4.92
N ASN A 72 16.26 4.52 -5.53
CA ASN A 72 16.66 4.40 -6.93
C ASN A 72 15.48 4.07 -7.84
N ALA A 73 15.63 4.42 -9.11
CA ALA A 73 14.65 4.04 -10.13
C ALA A 73 14.45 2.51 -10.16
N GLY A 74 13.20 2.07 -10.28
CA GLY A 74 12.83 0.67 -10.31
C GLY A 74 12.59 0.03 -8.95
N GLU A 75 12.87 0.71 -7.84
CA GLU A 75 12.64 0.17 -6.49
C GLU A 75 11.16 0.23 -6.06
N VAL A 76 10.83 -0.56 -5.04
CA VAL A 76 9.52 -0.56 -4.37
C VAL A 76 9.73 -0.14 -2.92
N VAL A 77 9.23 1.02 -2.56
CA VAL A 77 9.26 1.52 -1.17
C VAL A 77 8.18 0.82 -0.35
N VAL A 78 8.58 0.16 0.72
CA VAL A 78 7.71 -0.57 1.64
C VAL A 78 7.66 0.18 2.97
N ILE A 79 6.48 0.72 3.32
CA ILE A 79 6.24 1.40 4.60
C ILE A 79 5.31 0.52 5.41
N ARG A 80 5.78 -0.02 6.52
CA ARG A 80 5.04 -0.97 7.35
C ARG A 80 4.85 -0.50 8.78
N TYR A 81 3.97 -1.18 9.53
CA TYR A 81 3.53 -0.78 10.87
C TYR A 81 2.76 0.54 10.90
N GLU A 82 2.10 0.91 9.80
CA GLU A 82 1.19 2.05 9.67
C GLU A 82 -0.27 1.62 9.50
N GLY A 83 -0.56 0.32 9.63
CA GLY A 83 -1.89 -0.24 9.59
C GLY A 83 -2.75 0.08 10.82
N PRO A 84 -3.99 -0.42 10.88
CA PRO A 84 -4.94 -0.11 11.96
C PRO A 84 -4.40 -0.34 13.37
N LYS A 85 -3.61 -1.41 13.57
CA LYS A 85 -3.01 -1.74 14.88
C LYS A 85 -1.60 -1.17 15.04
N GLY A 86 -0.78 -1.25 14.01
CA GLY A 86 0.61 -0.80 14.03
C GLY A 86 0.76 0.72 14.11
N GLY A 87 -0.05 1.44 13.32
CA GLY A 87 -0.21 2.88 13.34
C GLY A 87 -1.64 3.26 13.73
N PRO A 88 -2.02 3.20 15.03
CA PRO A 88 -3.41 3.33 15.45
C PRO A 88 -4.11 4.57 14.93
N GLY A 89 -5.27 4.36 14.29
CA GLY A 89 -6.00 5.39 13.55
C GLY A 89 -5.68 5.40 12.07
N MET A 90 -4.70 4.61 11.62
CA MET A 90 -4.36 4.40 10.21
C MET A 90 -4.13 5.72 9.48
N ARG A 91 -3.06 6.41 9.87
CA ARG A 91 -2.68 7.73 9.38
C ARG A 91 -2.72 7.81 7.85
N GLU A 92 -3.30 8.89 7.33
CA GLU A 92 -3.31 9.16 5.89
C GLU A 92 -1.96 9.73 5.46
N MET A 93 -1.20 8.94 4.72
CA MET A 93 0.13 9.31 4.26
C MET A 93 0.05 9.99 2.90
N LEU A 94 0.23 11.32 2.86
CA LEU A 94 0.36 12.10 1.64
C LEU A 94 1.83 12.34 1.27
N ASN A 95 2.67 12.58 2.27
CA ASN A 95 4.05 13.04 2.08
C ASN A 95 4.92 12.06 1.27
N PRO A 96 4.92 10.73 1.51
CA PRO A 96 5.76 9.81 0.74
C PRO A 96 5.43 9.82 -0.75
N THR A 97 4.14 9.86 -1.10
CA THR A 97 3.70 9.90 -2.49
C THR A 97 4.08 11.22 -3.17
N SER A 98 3.92 12.35 -2.45
CA SER A 98 4.32 13.67 -2.93
C SER A 98 5.84 13.79 -3.08
N ALA A 99 6.61 13.21 -2.16
CA ALA A 99 8.07 13.20 -2.21
C ALA A 99 8.58 12.40 -3.42
N ILE A 100 8.04 11.20 -3.68
CA ILE A 100 8.39 10.39 -4.85
C ILE A 100 8.06 11.16 -6.15
N MET A 101 6.90 11.77 -6.24
CA MET A 101 6.53 12.57 -7.42
C MET A 101 7.45 13.80 -7.57
N GLY A 102 7.73 14.51 -6.49
CA GLY A 102 8.61 15.69 -6.46
C GLY A 102 10.07 15.38 -6.78
N SER A 103 10.53 14.17 -6.49
CA SER A 103 11.88 13.68 -6.85
C SER A 103 11.97 13.15 -8.30
N GLY A 104 10.88 13.23 -9.09
CA GLY A 104 10.86 12.72 -10.46
C GLY A 104 10.81 11.19 -10.58
N LEU A 105 10.55 10.48 -9.49
CA LEU A 105 10.54 9.01 -9.43
C LEU A 105 9.15 8.39 -9.61
N GLY A 106 8.11 9.19 -9.76
CA GLY A 106 6.72 8.71 -9.80
C GLY A 106 6.36 7.79 -10.98
N HIS A 107 7.21 7.75 -12.01
CA HIS A 107 7.05 6.89 -13.18
C HIS A 107 7.88 5.59 -13.12
N CYS A 108 8.64 5.38 -12.05
CA CYS A 108 9.54 4.22 -11.95
C CYS A 108 9.70 3.65 -10.54
N VAL A 109 9.08 4.25 -9.52
CA VAL A 109 9.09 3.75 -8.13
C VAL A 109 7.66 3.53 -7.67
N ALA A 110 7.39 2.37 -7.08
CA ALA A 110 6.13 2.05 -6.44
C ALA A 110 6.25 2.19 -4.91
N LEU A 111 5.09 2.44 -4.26
CA LEU A 111 4.98 2.44 -2.80
C LEU A 111 3.95 1.40 -2.36
N ILE A 112 4.27 0.65 -1.32
CA ILE A 112 3.32 -0.25 -0.66
C ILE A 112 3.29 0.00 0.84
N THR A 113 2.13 -0.16 1.46
CA THR A 113 1.97 0.01 2.92
C THR A 113 0.79 -0.80 3.46
N ASP A 114 0.89 -1.21 4.71
CA ASP A 114 -0.24 -1.71 5.48
C ASP A 114 -1.14 -0.59 6.06
N GLY A 115 -0.67 0.65 5.99
CA GLY A 115 -1.44 1.86 6.23
C GLY A 115 -2.26 2.30 5.02
N ARG A 116 -2.51 3.60 4.88
CA ARG A 116 -3.25 4.16 3.75
C ARG A 116 -2.57 5.39 3.18
N PHE A 117 -2.79 5.64 1.90
CA PHE A 117 -2.38 6.86 1.23
C PHE A 117 -3.56 7.82 1.06
N SER A 118 -3.26 9.08 0.82
CA SER A 118 -4.26 10.12 0.57
C SER A 118 -5.07 9.83 -0.71
N GLY A 119 -6.34 10.23 -0.74
CA GLY A 119 -7.19 10.19 -1.92
C GLY A 119 -6.66 11.02 -3.11
N ALA A 120 -5.80 12.01 -2.84
CA ALA A 120 -5.12 12.82 -3.86
C ALA A 120 -3.86 12.14 -4.44
N THR A 121 -3.47 10.98 -3.92
CA THR A 121 -2.29 10.22 -4.34
C THR A 121 -2.29 9.93 -5.85
N ARG A 122 -1.11 10.09 -6.46
CA ARG A 122 -0.79 9.69 -7.83
C ARG A 122 0.33 8.66 -7.81
N GLY A 123 0.41 7.86 -8.90
CA GLY A 123 1.42 6.81 -9.07
C GLY A 123 1.00 5.45 -8.48
N ALA A 124 1.91 4.49 -8.56
CA ALA A 124 1.70 3.13 -8.09
C ALA A 124 1.83 3.06 -6.55
N ALA A 125 0.80 3.52 -5.84
CA ALA A 125 0.72 3.52 -4.40
C ALA A 125 -0.36 2.53 -3.92
N ILE A 126 0.08 1.43 -3.32
CA ILE A 126 -0.76 0.32 -2.87
C ILE A 126 -0.87 0.38 -1.34
N GLY A 127 -2.06 0.65 -0.84
CA GLY A 127 -2.36 0.71 0.59
C GLY A 127 -3.15 -0.49 1.08
N HIS A 128 -3.43 -0.50 2.38
CA HIS A 128 -4.26 -1.50 3.05
C HIS A 128 -3.73 -2.93 2.89
N VAL A 129 -2.41 -3.11 2.70
CA VAL A 129 -1.82 -4.46 2.60
C VAL A 129 -2.17 -5.26 3.84
N SER A 130 -2.89 -6.34 3.63
CA SER A 130 -3.48 -7.13 4.71
C SER A 130 -3.18 -8.63 4.57
N PRO A 131 -2.90 -9.29 5.72
CA PRO A 131 -2.78 -8.79 7.09
C PRO A 131 -1.63 -7.78 7.28
N GLU A 132 -1.83 -6.81 8.20
CA GLU A 132 -0.82 -5.80 8.49
C GLU A 132 0.42 -6.34 9.21
N ALA A 133 1.53 -5.60 9.21
CA ALA A 133 2.79 -6.00 9.83
C ALA A 133 2.67 -6.21 11.35
N ALA A 134 1.88 -5.41 12.04
CA ALA A 134 1.72 -5.50 13.50
C ALA A 134 1.12 -6.83 13.99
N VAL A 135 0.43 -7.56 13.11
CA VAL A 135 -0.10 -8.90 13.40
C VAL A 135 0.70 -10.02 12.72
N GLY A 136 1.89 -9.70 12.21
CA GLY A 136 2.75 -10.66 11.53
C GLY A 136 2.28 -11.01 10.11
N GLY A 137 1.57 -10.10 9.44
CA GLY A 137 1.25 -10.25 8.02
C GLY A 137 2.51 -10.39 7.15
N PRO A 138 2.39 -10.90 5.91
CA PRO A 138 3.55 -11.11 5.04
C PRO A 138 4.41 -9.86 4.85
N ILE A 139 3.82 -8.68 4.85
CA ILE A 139 4.54 -7.40 4.74
C ILE A 139 5.57 -7.22 5.86
N ALA A 140 5.35 -7.78 7.07
CA ALA A 140 6.31 -7.76 8.18
C ALA A 140 7.56 -8.61 7.89
N LEU A 141 7.45 -9.57 6.97
CA LEU A 141 8.49 -10.54 6.66
C LEU A 141 9.39 -10.11 5.50
N ILE A 142 9.03 -9.03 4.80
CA ILE A 142 9.81 -8.47 3.69
C ILE A 142 11.16 -7.98 4.22
N LYS A 143 12.22 -8.30 3.50
CA LYS A 143 13.57 -7.84 3.76
C LYS A 143 14.02 -6.87 2.67
N GLU A 144 14.99 -6.06 3.02
CA GLU A 144 15.67 -5.17 2.08
C GLU A 144 16.18 -5.97 0.88
N GLY A 145 15.84 -5.52 -0.34
CA GLY A 145 16.25 -6.14 -1.58
C GLY A 145 15.38 -7.31 -2.07
N ASP A 146 14.37 -7.77 -1.32
CA ASP A 146 13.40 -8.75 -1.84
C ASP A 146 12.72 -8.19 -3.09
N ILE A 147 12.47 -9.03 -4.08
CA ILE A 147 11.79 -8.61 -5.29
C ILE A 147 10.27 -8.63 -5.07
N ILE A 148 9.64 -7.51 -5.33
CA ILE A 148 8.18 -7.35 -5.25
C ILE A 148 7.65 -7.12 -6.66
N THR A 149 6.61 -7.86 -7.03
CA THR A 149 5.90 -7.72 -8.30
C THR A 149 4.48 -7.24 -8.06
N ILE A 150 4.11 -6.17 -8.74
CA ILE A 150 2.78 -5.56 -8.76
C ILE A 150 2.23 -5.74 -10.17
N ASP A 151 1.05 -6.33 -10.29
CA ASP A 151 0.34 -6.54 -11.56
C ASP A 151 -1.11 -6.10 -11.39
N ILE A 152 -1.35 -4.82 -11.62
CA ILE A 152 -2.67 -4.21 -11.44
C ILE A 152 -3.69 -4.75 -12.44
N PRO A 153 -3.36 -4.97 -13.74
CA PRO A 153 -4.28 -5.60 -14.69
C PRO A 153 -4.81 -6.97 -14.24
N ASN A 154 -3.96 -7.77 -13.61
CA ASN A 154 -4.34 -9.11 -13.12
C ASN A 154 -4.74 -9.12 -11.63
N ASN A 155 -4.86 -7.94 -11.00
CA ASN A 155 -5.19 -7.80 -9.58
C ASN A 155 -4.24 -8.60 -8.66
N ALA A 156 -2.95 -8.62 -8.99
CA ALA A 156 -1.95 -9.42 -8.28
C ALA A 156 -0.87 -8.56 -7.62
N ILE A 157 -0.40 -9.00 -6.45
CA ILE A 157 0.79 -8.47 -5.77
C ILE A 157 1.52 -9.63 -5.09
N SER A 158 2.82 -9.73 -5.32
CA SER A 158 3.61 -10.83 -4.78
C SER A 158 5.01 -10.41 -4.39
N VAL A 159 5.63 -11.19 -3.53
CA VAL A 159 7.07 -11.17 -3.26
C VAL A 159 7.69 -12.47 -3.77
N ASP A 160 8.83 -12.35 -4.45
CA ASP A 160 9.60 -13.49 -4.96
C ASP A 160 10.47 -14.08 -3.84
N VAL A 161 9.78 -14.73 -2.90
CA VAL A 161 10.36 -15.44 -1.76
C VAL A 161 9.60 -16.74 -1.62
N SER A 162 10.31 -17.87 -1.48
CA SER A 162 9.66 -19.17 -1.37
C SER A 162 8.83 -19.30 -0.08
N ASP A 163 7.83 -20.17 -0.11
CA ASP A 163 6.95 -20.39 1.02
C ASP A 163 7.72 -20.90 2.25
N GLU A 164 8.77 -21.71 2.04
CA GLU A 164 9.65 -22.21 3.10
C GLU A 164 10.43 -21.07 3.77
N GLU A 165 10.94 -20.12 2.95
CA GLU A 165 11.66 -18.95 3.49
C GLU A 165 10.69 -18.01 4.21
N LEU A 166 9.49 -17.77 3.68
CA LEU A 166 8.46 -17.00 4.36
C LEU A 166 8.06 -17.66 5.69
N ALA A 167 7.91 -18.97 5.73
CA ALA A 167 7.62 -19.71 6.96
C ALA A 167 8.78 -19.59 7.97
N ARG A 168 10.03 -19.67 7.50
CA ARG A 168 11.23 -19.46 8.34
C ARG A 168 11.27 -18.05 8.93
N ARG A 169 11.02 -17.04 8.10
CA ARG A 169 10.97 -15.62 8.54
C ARG A 169 9.85 -15.40 9.56
N ARG A 170 8.69 -16.05 9.34
CA ARG A 170 7.54 -15.97 10.25
C ARG A 170 7.86 -16.61 11.61
N ALA A 171 8.56 -17.73 11.64
CA ALA A 171 8.98 -18.38 12.88
C ALA A 171 9.96 -17.51 13.71
N GLN A 172 10.68 -16.62 13.07
CA GLN A 172 11.62 -15.68 13.71
C GLN A 172 10.98 -14.33 14.05
N TRP A 173 9.81 -14.02 13.46
CA TRP A 173 9.15 -12.75 13.69
C TRP A 173 8.63 -12.65 15.13
N GLN A 174 8.81 -11.47 15.73
CA GLN A 174 8.30 -11.14 17.06
C GLN A 174 7.44 -9.88 16.98
N PRO A 175 6.31 -9.84 17.70
CA PRO A 175 5.50 -8.63 17.81
C PRO A 175 6.32 -7.46 18.33
N ARG A 176 6.19 -6.31 17.71
CA ARG A 176 6.80 -5.07 18.21
C ARG A 176 6.04 -4.52 19.39
N GLN A 177 6.73 -3.78 20.24
CA GLN A 177 6.08 -2.98 21.27
C GLN A 177 5.15 -1.96 20.59
N PRO A 178 3.89 -1.84 21.07
CA PRO A 178 2.97 -0.86 20.53
C PRO A 178 3.52 0.56 20.64
N ARG A 179 3.38 1.36 19.58
CA ARG A 179 3.77 2.79 19.60
C ARG A 179 2.97 3.60 20.63
N VAL A 180 1.72 3.19 20.88
CA VAL A 180 0.79 3.86 21.82
C VAL A 180 0.33 2.85 22.86
N THR A 181 0.67 3.08 24.12
CA THR A 181 0.41 2.16 25.23
C THR A 181 -0.73 2.62 26.15
N THR A 182 -1.16 3.88 26.03
CA THR A 182 -2.19 4.50 26.88
C THR A 182 -3.22 5.29 26.06
N GLY A 183 -4.33 5.63 26.69
CA GLY A 183 -5.37 6.46 26.09
C GLY A 183 -6.23 5.76 25.04
N TYR A 184 -6.95 6.56 24.26
CA TYR A 184 -7.94 6.07 23.29
C TYR A 184 -7.33 5.21 22.19
N LEU A 185 -6.23 5.65 21.60
CA LEU A 185 -5.59 4.91 20.50
C LEU A 185 -5.04 3.56 20.94
N SER A 186 -4.63 3.40 22.20
CA SER A 186 -4.27 2.07 22.74
C SER A 186 -5.47 1.13 22.82
N ARG A 187 -6.66 1.64 23.17
CA ARG A 187 -7.90 0.85 23.15
C ARG A 187 -8.30 0.49 21.72
N TYR A 188 -8.24 1.48 20.84
CA TYR A 188 -8.51 1.29 19.41
C TYR A 188 -7.65 0.15 18.83
N ALA A 189 -6.33 0.18 19.01
CA ALA A 189 -5.42 -0.83 18.47
C ALA A 189 -5.73 -2.26 18.93
N LYS A 190 -6.33 -2.43 20.11
CA LYS A 190 -6.72 -3.74 20.66
C LYS A 190 -8.00 -4.29 20.03
N GLN A 191 -8.91 -3.43 19.59
CA GLN A 191 -10.27 -3.79 19.16
C GLN A 191 -10.47 -3.69 17.66
N VAL A 192 -9.60 -2.94 16.95
CA VAL A 192 -9.77 -2.70 15.52
C VAL A 192 -9.53 -3.96 14.69
N SER A 193 -10.37 -4.14 13.69
CA SER A 193 -10.23 -5.19 12.68
C SER A 193 -9.19 -4.83 11.62
N SER A 194 -8.90 -5.79 10.70
CA SER A 194 -8.04 -5.57 9.54
C SER A 194 -8.54 -4.42 8.66
N GLY A 195 -7.62 -3.73 7.99
CA GLY A 195 -7.92 -2.68 7.02
C GLY A 195 -8.85 -3.17 5.90
N MET A 196 -8.69 -4.41 5.43
CA MET A 196 -9.57 -5.02 4.42
C MET A 196 -10.96 -5.39 4.94
N LYS A 197 -11.15 -5.41 6.26
CA LYS A 197 -12.47 -5.57 6.91
C LYS A 197 -13.07 -4.23 7.33
N GLY A 198 -12.51 -3.11 6.85
CA GLY A 198 -13.00 -1.77 7.09
C GLY A 198 -12.45 -1.11 8.36
N ALA A 199 -11.46 -1.72 9.05
CA ALA A 199 -10.88 -1.19 10.30
C ALA A 199 -11.96 -0.80 11.32
N VAL A 200 -12.98 -1.63 11.48
CA VAL A 200 -14.09 -1.43 12.43
C VAL A 200 -13.72 -1.92 13.82
N LEU A 201 -14.30 -1.29 14.84
CA LEU A 201 -14.18 -1.73 16.24
C LEU A 201 -15.19 -2.83 16.54
N SER A 202 -14.76 -3.88 17.21
CA SER A 202 -15.59 -5.01 17.63
C SER A 202 -15.27 -5.41 19.07
#